data_4ba8db08b7b6e8343b8d1d39c9d9eabc
#
_entry.id   4ba8db08b7b6e8343b8d1d39c9d9eabc
#
_cell.length_a   1.000
_cell.length_b   1.000
_cell.length_c   1.000
_cell.angle_alpha   90.00
_cell.angle_beta   90.00
_cell.angle_gamma   90.00
#
_symmetry.space_group_name_H-M   'P 1'
#
loop_
_entity.id
_entity.type
_entity.pdbx_description
1 polymer ?
#
loop_
_entity_poly.entity_id
_entity_poly.type
_entity_poly.pdbx_seq_one_letter_code
_entity_poly.pdbx_strand_id
1 'polypeptide(L)'
;GTFVYDCPEPASEPQEILKNMDTPESRTKVLEAEVNSVKEYLASLSNDDLQRPSACVDWSVADVLAHLAGQDHAPRVRRGLQGDYSPEEGSPAVADHDEDQFAKNIFNRALSTREQHGDQLLSYLAQRLDEVVEVFNSVGPNDWDNLCYWPPGPMAVWTLLDQRIAELTMHTWDVRSVL
;
A
#
# COMPACT_ATOMS: atom_id res chain seq x y z
N GLY A 1 -40.63 42.88 19.69
CA GLY A 1 -39.72 41.81 20.08
C GLY A 1 -38.99 41.30 18.84
N THR A 2 -37.69 41.65 18.72
CA THR A 2 -36.82 41.17 17.63
C THR A 2 -36.27 39.81 18.05
N PHE A 3 -36.63 38.75 17.34
CA PHE A 3 -36.03 37.45 17.51
C PHE A 3 -34.64 37.46 16.84
N VAL A 4 -33.59 37.41 17.65
CA VAL A 4 -32.23 37.17 17.20
C VAL A 4 -32.06 35.64 17.11
N TYR A 5 -31.90 35.12 15.91
CA TYR A 5 -31.48 33.73 15.70
C TYR A 5 -29.99 33.65 16.00
N ASP A 6 -29.66 33.01 17.13
CA ASP A 6 -28.30 32.64 17.48
C ASP A 6 -27.95 31.44 16.61
N CYS A 7 -27.24 31.68 15.50
CA CYS A 7 -26.66 30.58 14.72
C CYS A 7 -25.43 30.07 15.48
N PRO A 8 -25.33 28.80 15.82
CA PRO A 8 -24.10 28.24 16.36
C PRO A 8 -22.97 28.46 15.36
N GLU A 9 -21.83 28.97 15.85
CA GLU A 9 -20.63 29.08 15.03
C GLU A 9 -20.28 27.71 14.40
N PRO A 10 -19.87 27.69 13.11
CA PRO A 10 -19.48 26.43 12.47
C PRO A 10 -18.29 25.87 13.23
N ALA A 11 -18.47 24.63 13.72
CA ALA A 11 -17.41 23.87 14.38
C ALA A 11 -16.25 23.66 13.39
N SER A 12 -15.11 24.28 13.66
CA SER A 12 -13.84 24.27 12.92
C SER A 12 -13.92 24.79 11.47
N GLU A 13 -13.02 25.71 11.12
CA GLU A 13 -12.91 26.21 9.75
C GLU A 13 -12.57 25.07 8.78
N PRO A 14 -13.17 25.04 7.56
CA PRO A 14 -12.88 24.01 6.56
C PRO A 14 -11.39 23.82 6.25
N GLN A 15 -10.59 24.88 6.41
CA GLN A 15 -9.13 24.85 6.24
C GLN A 15 -8.40 24.06 7.35
N GLU A 16 -8.93 24.03 8.56
CA GLU A 16 -8.36 23.29 9.69
C GLU A 16 -8.69 21.80 9.58
N ILE A 17 -9.87 21.47 9.07
CA ILE A 17 -10.24 20.08 8.73
C ILE A 17 -9.35 19.55 7.61
N LEU A 18 -9.12 20.32 6.54
CA LEU A 18 -8.24 19.93 5.43
C LEU A 18 -6.79 19.78 5.87
N LYS A 19 -6.26 20.64 6.73
CA LYS A 19 -4.91 20.50 7.30
C LYS A 19 -4.75 19.23 8.13
N ASN A 20 -5.78 18.85 8.89
CA ASN A 20 -5.76 17.64 9.71
C ASN A 20 -5.91 16.34 8.89
N MET A 21 -6.40 16.43 7.65
CA MET A 21 -6.48 15.27 6.74
C MET A 21 -5.18 14.99 5.99
N ASP A 22 -4.21 15.92 6.00
CA ASP A 22 -2.96 15.81 5.24
C ASP A 22 -1.74 15.56 6.14
N THR A 23 -1.94 14.89 7.25
CA THR A 23 -0.85 14.46 8.13
C THR A 23 -0.53 12.97 7.91
N PRO A 24 0.72 12.52 8.16
CA PRO A 24 1.07 11.11 8.10
C PRO A 24 0.15 10.24 8.97
N GLU A 25 -0.23 10.72 10.15
CA GLU A 25 -1.14 10.01 11.06
C GLU A 25 -2.55 9.85 10.48
N SER A 26 -3.07 10.88 9.77
CA SER A 26 -4.37 10.75 9.10
C SER A 26 -4.31 9.76 7.93
N ARG A 27 -3.21 9.75 7.18
CA ARG A 27 -2.97 8.82 6.08
C ARG A 27 -2.79 7.37 6.58
N THR A 28 -2.19 7.16 7.74
CA THR A 28 -2.11 5.83 8.37
C THR A 28 -3.51 5.28 8.66
N LYS A 29 -4.45 6.12 9.10
CA LYS A 29 -5.86 5.71 9.28
C LYS A 29 -6.54 5.36 7.95
N VAL A 30 -6.21 6.07 6.86
CA VAL A 30 -6.69 5.71 5.51
C VAL A 30 -6.14 4.35 5.09
N LEU A 31 -4.84 4.08 5.32
CA LEU A 31 -4.24 2.77 5.08
C LEU A 31 -4.97 1.66 5.86
N GLU A 32 -5.22 1.87 7.16
CA GLU A 32 -5.95 0.90 7.99
C GLU A 32 -7.34 0.59 7.45
N ALA A 33 -8.09 1.63 7.06
CA ALA A 33 -9.42 1.47 6.49
C ALA A 33 -9.38 0.71 5.16
N GLU A 34 -8.42 1.02 4.29
CA GLU A 34 -8.24 0.32 3.02
C GLU A 34 -7.84 -1.13 3.22
N VAL A 35 -6.90 -1.42 4.11
CA VAL A 35 -6.49 -2.78 4.47
C VAL A 35 -7.67 -3.60 4.99
N ASN A 36 -8.49 -3.05 5.87
CA ASN A 36 -9.68 -3.73 6.38
C ASN A 36 -10.67 -4.04 5.24
N SER A 37 -10.93 -3.07 4.37
CA SER A 37 -11.80 -3.27 3.19
C SER A 37 -11.26 -4.35 2.25
N VAL A 38 -9.94 -4.38 2.01
CA VAL A 38 -9.30 -5.43 1.21
C VAL A 38 -9.44 -6.79 1.86
N LYS A 39 -9.18 -6.91 3.17
CA LYS A 39 -9.27 -8.19 3.91
C LYS A 39 -10.71 -8.75 3.91
N GLU A 40 -11.73 -7.89 4.08
CA GLU A 40 -13.13 -8.30 3.95
C GLU A 40 -13.43 -8.83 2.56
N TYR A 41 -12.91 -8.17 1.52
CA TYR A 41 -13.07 -8.61 0.16
C TYR A 41 -12.37 -9.95 -0.12
N LEU A 42 -11.11 -10.12 0.33
CA LEU A 42 -10.38 -11.39 0.19
C LEU A 42 -11.14 -12.57 0.79
N ALA A 43 -11.84 -12.36 1.91
CA ALA A 43 -12.64 -13.40 2.56
C ALA A 43 -13.86 -13.85 1.74
N SER A 44 -14.28 -13.06 0.75
CA SER A 44 -15.40 -13.37 -0.14
C SER A 44 -15.00 -14.13 -1.42
N LEU A 45 -13.69 -14.20 -1.73
CA LEU A 45 -13.20 -14.79 -2.98
C LEU A 45 -13.16 -16.31 -2.92
N SER A 46 -13.64 -16.94 -3.99
CA SER A 46 -13.48 -18.37 -4.24
C SER A 46 -12.21 -18.68 -5.04
N ASN A 47 -11.82 -19.97 -5.08
CA ASN A 47 -10.70 -20.41 -5.93
C ASN A 47 -10.96 -20.15 -7.42
N ASP A 48 -12.21 -20.23 -7.87
CA ASP A 48 -12.56 -19.95 -9.26
C ASP A 48 -12.39 -18.45 -9.59
N ASP A 49 -12.70 -17.56 -8.65
CA ASP A 49 -12.49 -16.13 -8.81
C ASP A 49 -11.01 -15.79 -9.02
N LEU A 50 -10.11 -16.51 -8.34
CA LEU A 50 -8.67 -16.29 -8.46
C LEU A 50 -8.12 -16.58 -9.87
N GLN A 51 -8.77 -17.47 -10.63
CA GLN A 51 -8.37 -17.84 -11.98
C GLN A 51 -8.91 -16.91 -13.08
N ARG A 52 -9.81 -15.99 -12.73
CA ARG A 52 -10.42 -15.07 -13.70
C ARG A 52 -9.40 -14.01 -14.15
N PRO A 53 -9.52 -13.52 -15.38
CA PRO A 53 -8.75 -12.34 -15.82
C PRO A 53 -9.06 -11.14 -14.93
N SER A 54 -8.05 -10.35 -14.59
CA SER A 54 -8.20 -9.05 -13.94
C SER A 54 -8.35 -7.92 -14.96
N ALA A 55 -8.51 -6.68 -14.50
CA ALA A 55 -8.43 -5.51 -15.37
C ALA A 55 -6.99 -5.20 -15.83
N CYS A 56 -5.97 -5.75 -15.18
CA CYS A 56 -4.59 -5.69 -15.66
C CYS A 56 -4.41 -6.69 -16.83
N VAL A 57 -3.99 -6.17 -17.98
CA VAL A 57 -3.78 -6.99 -19.19
C VAL A 57 -2.79 -8.12 -18.89
N ASP A 58 -3.15 -9.33 -19.34
CA ASP A 58 -2.36 -10.58 -19.17
C ASP A 58 -2.18 -11.07 -17.71
N TRP A 59 -2.90 -10.49 -16.73
CA TRP A 59 -2.86 -10.89 -15.33
C TRP A 59 -4.20 -11.49 -14.89
N SER A 60 -4.14 -12.60 -14.16
CA SER A 60 -5.29 -13.10 -13.41
C SER A 60 -5.51 -12.31 -12.11
N VAL A 61 -6.67 -12.52 -11.49
CA VAL A 61 -6.95 -12.01 -10.14
C VAL A 61 -5.86 -12.45 -9.15
N ALA A 62 -5.44 -13.74 -9.22
CA ALA A 62 -4.38 -14.27 -8.37
C ALA A 62 -3.03 -13.57 -8.60
N ASP A 63 -2.70 -13.19 -9.84
CA ASP A 63 -1.45 -12.48 -10.14
C ASP A 63 -1.42 -11.09 -9.52
N VAL A 64 -2.53 -10.34 -9.59
CA VAL A 64 -2.66 -9.01 -8.97
C VAL A 64 -2.55 -9.12 -7.45
N LEU A 65 -3.24 -10.08 -6.84
CA LEU A 65 -3.14 -10.29 -5.38
C LEU A 65 -1.75 -10.75 -4.95
N ALA A 66 -1.07 -11.58 -5.73
CA ALA A 66 0.31 -11.99 -5.50
C ALA A 66 1.29 -10.82 -5.64
N HIS A 67 1.04 -9.90 -6.58
CA HIS A 67 1.80 -8.66 -6.69
C HIS A 67 1.68 -7.82 -5.41
N LEU A 68 0.47 -7.61 -4.91
CA LEU A 68 0.25 -6.88 -3.66
C LEU A 68 0.91 -7.56 -2.44
N ALA A 69 0.91 -8.91 -2.41
CA ALA A 69 1.53 -9.69 -1.34
C ALA A 69 3.06 -9.65 -1.39
N GLY A 70 3.64 -9.62 -2.60
CA GLY A 70 5.09 -9.61 -2.82
C GLY A 70 5.76 -8.24 -2.64
N GLN A 71 5.02 -7.20 -2.29
CA GLN A 71 5.59 -5.86 -2.07
C GLN A 71 6.27 -5.75 -0.70
N ASP A 72 7.49 -5.20 -0.67
CA ASP A 72 8.36 -5.18 0.52
C ASP A 72 8.33 -3.85 1.30
N HIS A 73 7.16 -3.20 1.39
CA HIS A 73 7.02 -1.92 2.11
C HIS A 73 7.42 -2.03 3.58
N ALA A 74 6.90 -3.02 4.31
CA ALA A 74 7.18 -3.16 5.74
C ALA A 74 8.68 -3.38 6.05
N PRO A 75 9.41 -4.31 5.42
CA PRO A 75 10.85 -4.45 5.66
C PRO A 75 11.64 -3.21 5.24
N ARG A 76 11.27 -2.53 4.16
CA ARG A 76 11.94 -1.29 3.71
C ARG A 76 11.78 -0.15 4.70
N VAL A 77 10.57 0.05 5.23
CA VAL A 77 10.32 1.04 6.29
C VAL A 77 11.12 0.69 7.55
N ARG A 78 11.11 -0.57 8.02
CA ARG A 78 11.90 -0.98 9.20
C ARG A 78 13.38 -0.68 9.04
N ARG A 79 13.96 -0.93 7.86
CA ARG A 79 15.36 -0.59 7.55
C ARG A 79 15.59 0.92 7.51
N GLY A 80 14.70 1.66 6.85
CA GLY A 80 14.77 3.13 6.76
C GLY A 80 14.72 3.80 8.13
N LEU A 81 13.89 3.32 9.05
CA LEU A 81 13.84 3.79 10.44
C LEU A 81 15.16 3.55 11.21
N GLN A 82 15.99 2.60 10.74
CA GLN A 82 17.35 2.34 11.26
C GLN A 82 18.44 3.10 10.50
N GLY A 83 18.06 3.95 9.52
CA GLY A 83 18.98 4.71 8.68
C GLY A 83 19.59 3.91 7.52
N ASP A 84 19.10 2.69 7.26
CA ASP A 84 19.54 1.86 6.15
C ASP A 84 18.54 1.93 4.97
N TYR A 85 18.94 2.66 3.94
CA TYR A 85 18.24 2.77 2.66
C TYR A 85 19.09 2.28 1.49
N SER A 86 20.09 1.43 1.75
CA SER A 86 20.92 0.81 0.72
C SER A 86 20.11 -0.16 -0.15
N PRO A 87 20.54 -0.43 -1.39
CA PRO A 87 19.91 -1.44 -2.24
C PRO A 87 19.78 -2.80 -1.54
N GLU A 88 18.69 -3.49 -1.79
CA GLU A 88 18.48 -4.87 -1.35
C GLU A 88 19.45 -5.81 -2.07
N GLU A 89 19.81 -6.92 -1.43
CA GLU A 89 20.70 -7.91 -2.05
C GLU A 89 20.16 -8.38 -3.40
N GLY A 90 21.00 -8.33 -4.42
CA GLY A 90 20.62 -8.67 -5.80
C GLY A 90 19.87 -7.57 -6.57
N SER A 91 19.60 -6.42 -5.94
CA SER A 91 19.00 -5.28 -6.62
C SER A 91 20.06 -4.41 -7.33
N PRO A 92 19.74 -3.83 -8.50
CA PRO A 92 20.65 -2.89 -9.16
C PRO A 92 20.86 -1.63 -8.31
N ALA A 93 22.00 -0.96 -8.49
CA ALA A 93 22.17 0.37 -7.96
C ALA A 93 21.17 1.34 -8.62
N VAL A 94 20.75 2.39 -7.89
CA VAL A 94 19.80 3.39 -8.41
C VAL A 94 20.25 3.99 -9.75
N ALA A 95 21.55 4.21 -9.94
CA ALA A 95 22.12 4.73 -11.19
C ALA A 95 21.94 3.78 -12.40
N ASP A 96 21.73 2.49 -12.14
CA ASP A 96 21.58 1.45 -13.16
C ASP A 96 20.09 1.02 -13.30
N HIS A 97 19.15 1.84 -12.80
CA HIS A 97 17.72 1.56 -12.90
C HIS A 97 17.28 1.55 -14.38
N ASP A 98 16.61 0.47 -14.77
CA ASP A 98 16.02 0.24 -16.08
C ASP A 98 14.53 -0.07 -15.91
N GLU A 99 13.67 0.74 -16.49
CA GLU A 99 12.22 0.69 -16.29
C GLU A 99 11.60 -0.58 -16.88
N ASP A 100 12.07 -1.03 -18.05
CA ASP A 100 11.56 -2.26 -18.67
C ASP A 100 11.98 -3.49 -17.87
N GLN A 101 13.18 -3.49 -17.33
CA GLN A 101 13.65 -4.57 -16.46
C GLN A 101 12.91 -4.54 -15.11
N PHE A 102 12.64 -3.36 -14.58
CA PHE A 102 11.86 -3.19 -13.35
C PHE A 102 10.45 -3.75 -13.50
N ALA A 103 9.75 -3.42 -14.60
CA ALA A 103 8.42 -3.97 -14.88
C ALA A 103 8.43 -5.50 -15.01
N LYS A 104 9.43 -6.08 -15.71
CA LYS A 104 9.61 -7.53 -15.80
C LYS A 104 9.86 -8.17 -14.43
N ASN A 105 10.64 -7.52 -13.58
CA ASN A 105 10.92 -8.01 -12.22
C ASN A 105 9.65 -8.01 -11.35
N ILE A 106 8.80 -6.99 -11.48
CA ILE A 106 7.48 -6.94 -10.81
C ILE A 106 6.64 -8.14 -11.24
N PHE A 107 6.51 -8.37 -12.54
CA PHE A 107 5.74 -9.51 -13.08
C PHE A 107 6.27 -10.84 -12.58
N ASN A 108 7.57 -11.11 -12.74
CA ASN A 108 8.20 -12.35 -12.30
C ASN A 108 8.04 -12.60 -10.80
N ARG A 109 8.13 -11.54 -9.98
CA ARG A 109 7.90 -11.63 -8.54
C ARG A 109 6.46 -12.00 -8.22
N ALA A 110 5.47 -11.41 -8.91
CA ALA A 110 4.07 -11.77 -8.74
C ALA A 110 3.83 -13.25 -9.04
N LEU A 111 4.34 -13.75 -10.17
CA LEU A 111 4.25 -15.19 -10.52
C LEU A 111 4.91 -16.09 -9.47
N SER A 112 6.15 -15.76 -9.07
CA SER A 112 6.87 -16.51 -8.04
C SER A 112 6.12 -16.52 -6.70
N THR A 113 5.57 -15.38 -6.27
CA THR A 113 4.77 -15.28 -5.04
C THR A 113 3.52 -16.16 -5.13
N ARG A 114 2.82 -16.13 -6.28
CA ARG A 114 1.65 -16.97 -6.50
C ARG A 114 1.99 -18.45 -6.44
N GLU A 115 3.07 -18.88 -7.10
CA GLU A 115 3.51 -20.29 -7.09
C GLU A 115 3.93 -20.74 -5.69
N GLN A 116 4.67 -19.91 -4.97
CA GLN A 116 5.17 -20.22 -3.64
C GLN A 116 4.07 -20.39 -2.61
N HIS A 117 3.02 -19.57 -2.69
CA HIS A 117 1.97 -19.55 -1.66
C HIS A 117 0.71 -20.34 -2.06
N GLY A 118 0.46 -20.58 -3.36
CA GLY A 118 -0.62 -21.43 -3.85
C GLY A 118 -1.97 -21.13 -3.14
N ASP A 119 -2.55 -22.15 -2.52
CA ASP A 119 -3.83 -22.04 -1.80
C ASP A 119 -3.75 -21.12 -0.54
N GLN A 120 -2.55 -20.77 -0.09
CA GLN A 120 -2.33 -19.88 1.04
C GLN A 120 -2.14 -18.40 0.63
N LEU A 121 -2.25 -18.08 -0.65
CA LEU A 121 -2.00 -16.73 -1.17
C LEU A 121 -2.83 -15.66 -0.45
N LEU A 122 -4.12 -15.90 -0.23
CA LEU A 122 -5.02 -14.92 0.41
C LEU A 122 -4.65 -14.69 1.89
N SER A 123 -4.34 -15.75 2.61
CA SER A 123 -3.90 -15.64 4.01
C SER A 123 -2.52 -14.99 4.11
N TYR A 124 -1.61 -15.30 3.19
CA TYR A 124 -0.31 -14.64 3.10
C TYR A 124 -0.46 -13.14 2.82
N LEU A 125 -1.28 -12.76 1.84
CA LEU A 125 -1.57 -11.34 1.59
C LEU A 125 -2.14 -10.65 2.83
N ALA A 126 -3.12 -11.25 3.50
CA ALA A 126 -3.71 -10.69 4.72
C ALA A 126 -2.64 -10.45 5.80
N GLN A 127 -1.73 -11.39 6.02
CA GLN A 127 -0.60 -11.22 6.94
C GLN A 127 0.32 -10.07 6.53
N ARG A 128 0.68 -9.97 5.24
CA ARG A 128 1.53 -8.88 4.72
C ARG A 128 0.87 -7.51 4.90
N LEU A 129 -0.44 -7.43 4.77
CA LEU A 129 -1.21 -6.21 5.00
C LEU A 129 -1.18 -5.80 6.49
N ASP A 130 -1.32 -6.76 7.42
CA ASP A 130 -1.20 -6.49 8.86
C ASP A 130 0.21 -5.98 9.22
N GLU A 131 1.27 -6.58 8.65
CA GLU A 131 2.66 -6.14 8.84
C GLU A 131 2.89 -4.69 8.36
N VAL A 132 2.25 -4.30 7.26
CA VAL A 132 2.33 -2.93 6.71
C VAL A 132 1.64 -1.94 7.65
N VAL A 133 0.45 -2.25 8.14
CA VAL A 133 -0.27 -1.41 9.11
C VAL A 133 0.55 -1.26 10.39
N GLU A 134 1.09 -2.37 10.92
CA GLU A 134 1.92 -2.38 12.13
C GLU A 134 3.13 -1.45 11.99
N VAL A 135 3.87 -1.57 10.89
CA VAL A 135 5.09 -0.79 10.70
C VAL A 135 4.80 0.70 10.57
N PHE A 136 3.78 1.11 9.81
CA PHE A 136 3.44 2.52 9.68
C PHE A 136 2.87 3.12 10.97
N ASN A 137 2.16 2.34 11.78
CA ASN A 137 1.72 2.75 13.12
C ASN A 137 2.86 2.89 14.12
N SER A 138 4.01 2.26 13.86
CA SER A 138 5.20 2.36 14.71
C SER A 138 6.10 3.56 14.40
N VAL A 139 5.84 4.29 13.31
CA VAL A 139 6.66 5.44 12.89
C VAL A 139 6.50 6.58 13.88
N GLY A 140 7.63 7.04 14.43
CA GLY A 140 7.65 8.20 15.31
C GLY A 140 7.40 9.52 14.59
N PRO A 141 6.97 10.58 15.29
CA PRO A 141 6.60 11.86 14.68
C PRO A 141 7.75 12.54 13.92
N ASN A 142 9.00 12.21 14.24
CA ASN A 142 10.19 12.77 13.61
C ASN A 142 10.82 11.85 12.53
N ASP A 143 10.22 10.67 12.28
CA ASP A 143 10.83 9.64 11.44
C ASP A 143 10.19 9.54 10.05
N TRP A 144 9.17 10.32 9.79
CA TRP A 144 8.44 10.31 8.52
C TRP A 144 9.26 10.72 7.31
N ASP A 145 10.29 11.54 7.51
CA ASP A 145 11.23 11.97 6.46
C ASP A 145 12.46 11.04 6.32
N ASN A 146 12.57 9.99 7.15
CA ASN A 146 13.63 9.01 6.99
C ASN A 146 13.54 8.34 5.63
N LEU A 147 14.70 8.12 5.01
CA LEU A 147 14.77 7.51 3.68
C LEU A 147 14.65 5.99 3.76
N CYS A 148 13.90 5.42 2.84
CA CYS A 148 13.78 4.00 2.60
C CYS A 148 14.30 3.66 1.23
N TYR A 149 14.82 2.45 1.05
CA TYR A 149 15.18 1.95 -0.27
C TYR A 149 13.94 1.87 -1.18
N TRP A 150 14.12 2.37 -2.39
CA TRP A 150 13.21 2.17 -3.51
C TRP A 150 14.03 1.99 -4.79
N PRO A 151 13.72 1.05 -5.71
CA PRO A 151 14.56 0.77 -6.87
C PRO A 151 14.86 1.98 -7.77
N PRO A 152 13.88 2.84 -8.12
CA PRO A 152 14.14 4.07 -8.88
C PRO A 152 14.90 5.16 -8.12
N GLY A 153 14.93 5.09 -6.78
CA GLY A 153 15.59 6.07 -5.91
C GLY A 153 14.99 6.09 -4.50
N PRO A 154 15.79 6.39 -3.46
CA PRO A 154 15.28 6.42 -2.09
C PRO A 154 14.06 7.31 -1.92
N MET A 155 13.09 6.86 -1.14
CA MET A 155 11.86 7.58 -0.82
C MET A 155 11.72 7.80 0.67
N ALA A 156 11.10 8.91 1.07
CA ALA A 156 10.72 9.13 2.46
C ALA A 156 9.64 8.12 2.92
N VAL A 157 9.62 7.78 4.20
CA VAL A 157 8.63 6.88 4.80
C VAL A 157 7.21 7.28 4.46
N TRP A 158 6.88 8.59 4.58
CA TRP A 158 5.54 9.09 4.25
C TRP A 158 5.19 8.93 2.76
N THR A 159 6.17 9.00 1.84
CA THR A 159 5.95 8.76 0.41
C THR A 159 5.66 7.28 0.14
N LEU A 160 6.33 6.37 0.85
CA LEU A 160 6.03 4.94 0.77
C LEU A 160 4.64 4.60 1.33
N LEU A 161 4.18 5.33 2.36
CA LEU A 161 2.80 5.20 2.85
C LEU A 161 1.78 5.57 1.76
N ASP A 162 1.95 6.72 1.10
CA ASP A 162 1.08 7.15 0.01
C ASP A 162 1.10 6.17 -1.16
N GLN A 163 2.28 5.71 -1.53
CA GLN A 163 2.44 4.73 -2.60
C GLN A 163 1.73 3.42 -2.25
N ARG A 164 1.81 2.96 -0.99
CA ARG A 164 1.11 1.74 -0.56
C ARG A 164 -0.40 1.89 -0.61
N ILE A 165 -0.94 3.03 -0.19
CA ILE A 165 -2.38 3.33 -0.29
C ILE A 165 -2.81 3.30 -1.76
N ALA A 166 -2.06 3.97 -2.65
CA ALA A 166 -2.35 4.00 -4.07
C ALA A 166 -2.33 2.60 -4.71
N GLU A 167 -1.31 1.78 -4.41
CA GLU A 167 -1.21 0.39 -4.88
C GLU A 167 -2.43 -0.45 -4.45
N LEU A 168 -2.82 -0.36 -3.18
CA LEU A 168 -3.98 -1.09 -2.68
C LEU A 168 -5.27 -0.65 -3.37
N THR A 169 -5.49 0.67 -3.47
CA THR A 169 -6.70 1.21 -4.07
C THR A 169 -6.83 0.84 -5.55
N MET A 170 -5.76 1.04 -6.34
CA MET A 170 -5.76 0.74 -7.77
C MET A 170 -5.94 -0.76 -8.03
N HIS A 171 -5.13 -1.59 -7.41
CA HIS A 171 -5.16 -3.03 -7.69
C HIS A 171 -6.36 -3.74 -7.08
N THR A 172 -6.92 -3.24 -5.98
CA THR A 172 -8.20 -3.74 -5.49
C THR A 172 -9.33 -3.40 -6.48
N TRP A 173 -9.29 -2.24 -7.12
CA TRP A 173 -10.21 -1.90 -8.19
C TRP A 173 -10.02 -2.83 -9.41
N ASP A 174 -8.79 -3.11 -9.83
CA ASP A 174 -8.48 -4.02 -10.94
C ASP A 174 -9.07 -5.42 -10.75
N VAL A 175 -9.18 -5.86 -9.52
CA VAL A 175 -9.77 -7.15 -9.16
C VAL A 175 -11.29 -7.06 -9.03
N ARG A 176 -11.82 -6.06 -8.32
CA ARG A 176 -13.26 -5.91 -8.05
C ARG A 176 -14.07 -5.59 -9.32
N SER A 177 -13.49 -4.85 -10.27
CA SER A 177 -14.18 -4.40 -11.46
C SER A 177 -14.53 -5.51 -12.44
N VAL A 178 -13.95 -6.70 -12.30
CA VAL A 178 -14.14 -7.87 -13.18
C VAL A 178 -14.89 -9.02 -12.52
N LEU A 179 -15.19 -8.93 -11.23
CA LEU A 179 -15.93 -9.90 -10.43
C LEU A 179 -17.30 -9.36 -10.06
#